data_9a6ad9104f29294f2a17024ae83beea0
#
_entry.id   9a6ad9104f29294f2a17024ae83beea0
#
_cell.length_a   1.000
_cell.length_b   1.000
_cell.length_c   1.000
_cell.angle_alpha   90.00
_cell.angle_beta   90.00
_cell.angle_gamma   90.00
#
_symmetry.space_group_name_H-M   'P 1'
#
loop_
_entity.id
_entity.type
_entity.pdbx_description
1 polymer ?
#
loop_
_entity_poly.entity_id
_entity_poly.type
_entity_poly.pdbx_seq_one_letter_code
_entity_poly.pdbx_strand_id
1 'polypeptide(L)'
;MNFSEKDIITYDNFFTSGDFKSISDTLNKPNWKWGHGSLPDDHPNRPEFVTPFWKMELSSEYFFNNYLFNIIQEKTNQEFGISRCYCNGHTYGTSGIFHEDWPDIFG
;
A
#
# COMPACT_ATOMS: atom_id res chain seq x y z
N MET A 1 -11.77 -9.92 12.86
CA MET A 1 -10.87 -9.03 13.62
C MET A 1 -11.67 -7.90 14.23
N ASN A 2 -11.54 -7.72 15.51
CA ASN A 2 -12.17 -6.60 16.21
C ASN A 2 -11.10 -5.61 16.63
N PHE A 3 -11.25 -4.36 16.23
CA PHE A 3 -10.36 -3.30 16.71
C PHE A 3 -11.19 -2.05 16.99
N SER A 4 -10.66 -1.19 17.84
CA SER A 4 -11.27 0.07 18.22
C SER A 4 -10.40 1.23 17.76
N GLU A 5 -10.86 2.46 17.98
CA GLU A 5 -10.06 3.65 17.67
C GLU A 5 -8.69 3.65 18.34
N LYS A 6 -8.54 2.94 19.46
CA LYS A 6 -7.26 2.81 20.15
C LYS A 6 -6.21 2.06 19.32
N ASP A 7 -6.66 1.25 18.37
CA ASP A 7 -5.77 0.46 17.54
C ASP A 7 -5.31 1.25 16.30
N ILE A 8 -5.81 2.46 16.13
CA ILE A 8 -5.47 3.33 15.01
C ILE A 8 -4.65 4.49 15.56
N ILE A 9 -3.42 4.60 15.07
CA ILE A 9 -2.50 5.65 15.47
C ILE A 9 -2.19 6.50 14.25
N THR A 10 -2.32 7.82 14.38
CA THR A 10 -1.99 8.75 13.31
C THR A 10 -0.75 9.55 13.69
N TYR A 11 0.07 9.84 12.69
CA TYR A 11 1.29 10.59 12.83
C TYR A 11 1.28 11.75 11.87
N ASP A 12 1.30 12.98 12.38
CA ASP A 12 1.39 14.17 11.54
C ASP A 12 2.86 14.43 11.21
N ASN A 13 3.13 14.86 9.98
CA ASN A 13 4.48 15.19 9.52
C ASN A 13 5.46 14.03 9.73
N PHE A 14 5.01 12.83 9.40
CA PHE A 14 5.78 11.60 9.65
C PHE A 14 7.11 11.61 8.91
N PHE A 15 7.10 12.00 7.63
CA PHE A 15 8.33 12.07 6.83
C PHE A 15 8.81 13.53 6.75
N THR A 16 10.13 13.71 6.61
CA THR A 16 10.70 15.03 6.34
C THR A 16 10.25 15.52 4.97
N SER A 17 10.36 16.82 4.73
CA SER A 17 10.01 17.40 3.43
C SER A 17 10.88 16.82 2.31
N GLY A 18 12.15 16.52 2.60
CA GLY A 18 13.05 15.89 1.63
C GLY A 18 12.62 14.46 1.30
N ASP A 19 12.24 13.68 2.31
CA ASP A 19 11.75 12.33 2.10
C ASP A 19 10.44 12.33 1.33
N PHE A 20 9.53 13.23 1.67
CA PHE A 20 8.27 13.38 0.96
C PHE A 20 8.50 13.71 -0.51
N LYS A 21 9.45 14.60 -0.79
CA LYS A 21 9.81 14.94 -2.18
C LYS A 21 10.33 13.71 -2.93
N SER A 22 11.19 12.93 -2.29
CA SER A 22 11.74 11.71 -2.91
C SER A 22 10.65 10.68 -3.21
N ILE A 23 9.68 10.53 -2.31
CA ILE A 23 8.52 9.67 -2.54
C ILE A 23 7.74 10.18 -3.76
N SER A 24 7.41 11.47 -3.78
CA SER A 24 6.65 12.08 -4.88
C SER A 24 7.37 11.96 -6.21
N ASP A 25 8.67 12.20 -6.22
CA ASP A 25 9.48 12.09 -7.45
C ASP A 25 9.44 10.65 -8.00
N THR A 26 9.50 9.65 -7.13
CA THR A 26 9.41 8.25 -7.54
C THR A 26 8.04 7.93 -8.12
N LEU A 27 6.98 8.39 -7.47
CA LEU A 27 5.62 8.11 -7.93
C LEU A 27 5.28 8.82 -9.23
N ASN A 28 6.04 9.85 -9.60
CA ASN A 28 5.87 10.56 -10.86
C ASN A 28 6.68 9.96 -12.02
N LYS A 29 7.46 8.90 -11.76
CA LYS A 29 8.19 8.20 -12.82
C LYS A 29 7.26 7.33 -13.67
N PRO A 30 7.61 7.06 -14.93
CA PRO A 30 6.75 6.26 -15.83
C PRO A 30 6.92 4.75 -15.63
N ASN A 31 6.93 4.30 -14.38
CA ASN A 31 7.14 2.89 -14.04
C ASN A 31 5.84 2.19 -13.63
N TRP A 32 4.71 2.82 -13.92
CA TRP A 32 3.41 2.25 -13.62
C TRP A 32 3.02 1.20 -14.66
N LYS A 33 2.47 0.08 -14.18
CA LYS A 33 1.98 -0.99 -15.05
C LYS A 33 0.49 -1.15 -14.88
N TRP A 34 -0.21 -1.26 -16.00
CA TRP A 34 -1.65 -1.48 -16.03
C TRP A 34 -1.97 -2.96 -16.03
N GLY A 35 -3.13 -3.31 -15.54
CA GLY A 35 -3.64 -4.66 -15.66
C GLY A 35 -3.83 -5.43 -14.36
N HIS A 36 -3.48 -4.83 -13.23
CA HIS A 36 -3.86 -5.40 -11.94
C HIS A 36 -5.34 -5.17 -11.72
N GLY A 37 -5.98 -6.02 -10.92
CA GLY A 37 -7.40 -5.94 -10.75
C GLY A 37 -7.87 -6.08 -9.32
N SER A 38 -8.96 -5.37 -9.01
CA SER A 38 -9.69 -5.50 -7.76
C SER A 38 -11.09 -5.98 -8.07
N LEU A 39 -11.60 -6.91 -7.25
CA LEU A 39 -12.99 -7.35 -7.36
C LEU A 39 -13.92 -6.26 -6.86
N PRO A 40 -15.08 -6.04 -7.50
CA PRO A 40 -16.04 -5.05 -7.03
C PRO A 40 -16.77 -5.52 -5.78
N ASP A 41 -17.30 -4.55 -5.00
CA ASP A 41 -17.96 -4.84 -3.72
C ASP A 41 -19.13 -5.79 -3.86
N ASP A 42 -19.93 -5.65 -4.92
CA ASP A 42 -21.15 -6.41 -5.13
C ASP A 42 -20.91 -7.73 -5.89
N HIS A 43 -19.69 -7.97 -6.38
CA HIS A 43 -19.34 -9.18 -7.12
C HIS A 43 -17.98 -9.74 -6.68
N PRO A 44 -17.78 -10.04 -5.38
CA PRO A 44 -16.44 -10.36 -4.86
C PRO A 44 -15.86 -11.67 -5.39
N ASN A 45 -16.70 -12.56 -5.95
CA ASN A 45 -16.26 -13.86 -6.46
C ASN A 45 -16.43 -13.96 -7.97
N ARG A 46 -16.60 -12.86 -8.66
CA ARG A 46 -16.88 -12.82 -10.09
C ARG A 46 -15.73 -12.13 -10.83
N PRO A 47 -14.72 -12.88 -11.31
CA PRO A 47 -13.55 -12.28 -11.98
C PRO A 47 -13.88 -11.46 -13.22
N GLU A 48 -15.03 -11.70 -13.86
CA GLU A 48 -15.47 -10.90 -15.00
C GLU A 48 -15.83 -9.44 -14.64
N PHE A 49 -15.97 -9.14 -13.34
CA PHE A 49 -16.26 -7.78 -12.86
C PHE A 49 -15.04 -7.09 -12.24
N VAL A 50 -13.84 -7.61 -12.50
CA VAL A 50 -12.60 -7.01 -11.98
C VAL A 50 -12.44 -5.58 -12.47
N THR A 51 -12.12 -4.68 -11.54
CA THR A 51 -11.79 -3.30 -11.85
C THR A 51 -10.27 -3.17 -11.98
N PRO A 52 -9.74 -2.86 -13.16
CA PRO A 52 -8.31 -2.76 -13.34
C PRO A 52 -7.72 -1.49 -12.74
N PHE A 53 -6.46 -1.55 -12.35
CA PHE A 53 -5.75 -0.40 -11.80
C PHE A 53 -4.26 -0.45 -12.18
N TRP A 54 -3.58 0.66 -11.93
CA TRP A 54 -2.14 0.79 -12.13
C TRP A 54 -1.39 0.32 -10.89
N LYS A 55 -0.22 -0.25 -11.10
CA LYS A 55 0.65 -0.67 -10.00
C LYS A 55 2.09 -0.26 -10.29
N MET A 56 2.78 0.23 -9.27
CA MET A 56 4.22 0.48 -9.31
C MET A 56 4.88 -0.42 -8.28
N GLU A 57 5.75 -1.31 -8.73
CA GLU A 57 6.50 -2.20 -7.84
C GLU A 57 7.68 -1.43 -7.25
N LEU A 58 7.85 -1.50 -5.94
CA LEU A 58 8.88 -0.76 -5.21
C LEU A 58 9.78 -1.69 -4.38
N SER A 59 9.56 -2.99 -4.44
CA SER A 59 10.28 -3.95 -3.58
C SER A 59 11.79 -3.96 -3.82
N SER A 60 12.24 -3.61 -5.03
CA SER A 60 13.66 -3.55 -5.36
C SER A 60 14.28 -2.17 -5.17
N GLU A 61 13.47 -1.19 -4.77
CA GLU A 61 13.95 0.18 -4.57
C GLU A 61 14.49 0.35 -3.15
N TYR A 62 15.80 0.52 -3.01
CA TYR A 62 16.45 0.65 -1.70
C TYR A 62 15.83 1.75 -0.84
N PHE A 63 15.47 2.87 -1.45
CA PHE A 63 14.85 3.98 -0.74
C PHE A 63 13.59 3.55 0.00
N PHE A 64 12.78 2.68 -0.60
CA PHE A 64 11.53 2.20 0.00
C PHE A 64 11.76 0.98 0.90
N ASN A 65 12.50 -0.01 0.41
CA ASN A 65 12.63 -1.27 1.13
C ASN A 65 13.63 -1.24 2.29
N ASN A 66 14.44 -0.18 2.37
CA ASN A 66 15.43 -0.05 3.44
C ASN A 66 15.30 1.29 4.14
N TYR A 67 15.51 2.40 3.44
CA TYR A 67 15.56 3.73 4.08
C TYR A 67 14.23 4.11 4.72
N LEU A 68 13.14 4.16 3.95
CA LEU A 68 11.82 4.49 4.50
C LEU A 68 11.33 3.42 5.47
N PHE A 69 11.61 2.17 5.17
CA PHE A 69 11.21 1.07 6.04
C PHE A 69 11.83 1.22 7.43
N ASN A 70 13.11 1.56 7.51
CA ASN A 70 13.76 1.77 8.79
C ASN A 70 13.21 2.98 9.54
N ILE A 71 12.85 4.05 8.82
CA ILE A 71 12.19 5.20 9.43
C ILE A 71 10.86 4.81 10.05
N ILE A 72 10.08 4.00 9.35
CA ILE A 72 8.78 3.53 9.85
C ILE A 72 8.98 2.72 11.13
N GLN A 73 9.92 1.79 11.13
CA GLN A 73 10.20 0.99 12.32
C GLN A 73 10.62 1.85 13.51
N GLU A 74 11.52 2.79 13.27
CA GLU A 74 12.04 3.67 14.31
C GLU A 74 10.92 4.55 14.90
N LYS A 75 10.16 5.22 14.04
CA LYS A 75 9.12 6.15 14.50
C LYS A 75 7.93 5.46 15.15
N THR A 76 7.63 4.24 14.76
CA THR A 76 6.54 3.48 15.37
C THR A 76 7.00 2.62 16.53
N ASN A 77 8.32 2.56 16.76
CA ASN A 77 8.93 1.70 17.77
C ASN A 77 8.49 0.24 17.61
N GLN A 78 8.45 -0.23 16.37
CA GLN A 78 8.04 -1.58 16.00
C GLN A 78 9.09 -2.21 15.10
N GLU A 79 9.21 -3.52 15.14
CA GLU A 79 10.02 -4.28 14.21
C GLU A 79 9.12 -5.02 13.24
N PHE A 80 9.39 -4.87 11.95
CA PHE A 80 8.62 -5.51 10.88
C PHE A 80 9.55 -6.21 9.91
N GLY A 81 9.00 -7.18 9.17
CA GLY A 81 9.60 -7.66 7.95
C GLY A 81 8.80 -7.15 6.76
N ILE A 82 9.47 -6.86 5.65
CA ILE A 82 8.78 -6.49 4.42
C ILE A 82 8.43 -7.76 3.65
N SER A 83 7.15 -7.92 3.36
CA SER A 83 6.67 -8.96 2.46
C SER A 83 6.61 -8.44 1.03
N ARG A 84 6.01 -7.28 0.85
CA ARG A 84 5.85 -6.61 -0.44
C ARG A 84 5.86 -5.11 -0.23
N CYS A 85 6.30 -4.38 -1.26
CA CYS A 85 6.27 -2.92 -1.25
C CYS A 85 5.88 -2.45 -2.64
N TYR A 86 4.72 -1.81 -2.75
CA TYR A 86 4.21 -1.33 -4.03
C TYR A 86 3.17 -0.24 -3.82
N CYS A 87 2.84 0.47 -4.88
CA CYS A 87 1.78 1.45 -4.89
C CYS A 87 0.72 1.07 -5.91
N ASN A 88 -0.53 1.32 -5.57
CA ASN A 88 -1.66 1.17 -6.47
C ASN A 88 -2.15 2.54 -6.91
N GLY A 89 -2.48 2.66 -8.20
CA GLY A 89 -3.06 3.87 -8.74
C GLY A 89 -4.41 3.56 -9.37
N HIS A 90 -5.47 4.06 -8.78
CA HIS A 90 -6.82 3.89 -9.28
C HIS A 90 -7.28 5.15 -10.00
N THR A 91 -7.99 4.97 -11.11
CA THR A 91 -8.61 6.09 -11.78
C THR A 91 -9.87 6.52 -11.04
N TYR A 92 -10.31 7.75 -11.29
CA TYR A 92 -11.50 8.28 -10.66
C TYR A 92 -12.70 7.36 -10.90
N GLY A 93 -13.46 7.12 -9.85
CA GLY A 93 -14.66 6.30 -9.92
C GLY A 93 -14.45 4.80 -9.78
N THR A 94 -13.19 4.35 -9.63
CA THR A 94 -12.92 2.92 -9.38
C THR A 94 -12.80 2.65 -7.89
N SER A 95 -13.16 1.44 -7.49
CA SER A 95 -13.08 1.03 -6.09
C SER A 95 -12.77 -0.47 -6.01
N GLY A 96 -12.30 -0.88 -4.86
CA GLY A 96 -12.12 -2.28 -4.53
C GLY A 96 -13.02 -2.70 -3.38
N ILE A 97 -12.90 -3.95 -2.97
CA ILE A 97 -13.66 -4.48 -1.84
C ILE A 97 -12.82 -4.37 -0.56
N PHE A 98 -13.51 -4.41 0.58
CA PHE A 98 -12.84 -4.67 1.86
C PHE A 98 -12.33 -6.11 1.85
N HIS A 99 -11.07 -6.29 2.18
CA HIS A 99 -10.46 -7.61 2.15
C HIS A 99 -9.26 -7.65 3.10
N GLU A 100 -8.73 -8.85 3.31
CA GLU A 100 -7.48 -9.08 3.99
C GLU A 100 -6.46 -9.55 2.97
N ASP A 101 -5.26 -8.96 2.99
CA ASP A 101 -4.18 -9.37 2.09
C ASP A 101 -3.63 -10.76 2.47
N TRP A 102 -3.68 -11.06 3.76
CA TRP A 102 -3.30 -12.36 4.28
C TRP A 102 -4.53 -13.02 4.89
N PRO A 103 -4.91 -14.20 4.43
CA PRO A 103 -5.95 -14.95 5.12
C PRO A 103 -5.55 -15.18 6.57
N ASP A 104 -6.51 -15.08 7.48
CA ASP A 104 -6.25 -15.25 8.90
C ASP A 104 -6.13 -16.74 9.25
N ILE A 105 -5.05 -17.35 8.76
CA ILE A 105 -4.75 -18.76 9.04
C ILE A 105 -3.99 -18.93 10.35
N PHE A 106 -3.59 -17.83 10.98
CA PHE A 106 -2.82 -17.87 12.21
C PHE A 106 -3.62 -17.42 13.42
N GLY A 107 -4.86 -17.17 13.23
CA GLY A 107 -5.68 -16.77 14.33
C GLY A 107 -6.69 -15.76 14.05
#